data_0b0dbdc46c0af002a4a77964068c5120
#
_entry.id   0b0dbdc46c0af002a4a77964068c5120
#
_cell.length_a   1.000
_cell.length_b   1.000
_cell.length_c   1.000
_cell.angle_alpha   90.00
_cell.angle_beta   90.00
_cell.angle_gamma   90.00
#
_symmetry.space_group_name_H-M   'P 1'
#
loop_
_entity.id
_entity.type
_entity.pdbx_description
1 polymer ?
#
loop_
_entity_poly.entity_id
_entity_poly.type
_entity_poly.pdbx_seq_one_letter_code
_entity_poly.pdbx_strand_id
1 'polypeptide(L)'
;NLGALAGGLFFGAWSEKVGRRRAMIVAALLAIPVIPLWMHGGSLWLLGLGAFLIQAMVQGAWGVVPTHLNELSPDAVRGTLPGFAYQLGNRLAAGTATAQTWLAHRHGGDFAWAMSLWIAVVAVVLALLVWLGPEARGVGFGRRAS
;
A
#
# COMPACT_ATOMS: atom_id res chain seq x y z
N ASN A 1 7.53 -12.68 4.92
CA ASN A 1 8.07 -11.31 5.10
C ASN A 1 9.22 -10.91 4.15
N LEU A 2 9.84 -11.87 3.40
CA LEU A 2 10.89 -11.54 2.41
C LEU A 2 10.36 -10.63 1.29
N GLY A 3 9.15 -10.89 0.80
CA GLY A 3 8.49 -10.04 -0.19
C GLY A 3 8.29 -8.60 0.31
N ALA A 4 7.90 -8.44 1.56
CA ALA A 4 7.74 -7.13 2.18
C ALA A 4 9.04 -6.33 2.21
N LEU A 5 10.14 -6.97 2.61
CA LEU A 5 11.47 -6.35 2.61
C LEU A 5 11.92 -5.96 1.20
N ALA A 6 11.84 -6.90 0.26
CA ALA A 6 12.22 -6.66 -1.13
C ALA A 6 11.40 -5.54 -1.78
N GLY A 7 10.09 -5.55 -1.60
CA GLY A 7 9.20 -4.52 -2.12
C GLY A 7 9.44 -3.14 -1.51
N GLY A 8 9.57 -3.07 -0.19
CA GLY A 8 9.86 -1.82 0.52
C GLY A 8 11.17 -1.18 0.07
N LEU A 9 12.23 -1.96 -0.04
CA LEU A 9 13.54 -1.48 -0.53
C LEU A 9 13.49 -1.05 -2.00
N PHE A 10 12.90 -1.90 -2.86
CA PHE A 10 12.82 -1.61 -4.30
C PHE A 10 11.98 -0.35 -4.58
N PHE A 11 10.74 -0.32 -4.12
CA PHE A 11 9.85 0.81 -4.38
C PHE A 11 10.26 2.07 -3.62
N GLY A 12 10.86 1.93 -2.43
CA GLY A 12 11.46 3.04 -1.69
C GLY A 12 12.54 3.74 -2.53
N ALA A 13 13.57 2.99 -2.97
CA ALA A 13 14.64 3.52 -3.80
C ALA A 13 14.15 4.00 -5.17
N TRP A 14 13.22 3.28 -5.80
CA TRP A 14 12.66 3.66 -7.09
C TRP A 14 11.82 4.94 -7.01
N SER A 15 11.11 5.16 -5.89
CA SER A 15 10.31 6.35 -5.66
C SER A 15 11.12 7.66 -5.64
N GLU A 16 12.40 7.58 -5.32
CA GLU A 16 13.31 8.72 -5.39
C GLU A 16 13.59 9.17 -6.82
N LYS A 17 13.54 8.23 -7.77
CA LYS A 17 13.80 8.51 -9.19
C LYS A 17 12.54 8.95 -9.93
N VAL A 18 11.43 8.24 -9.73
CA VAL A 18 10.19 8.44 -10.51
C VAL A 18 9.15 9.34 -9.84
N GLY A 19 9.33 9.63 -8.56
CA GLY A 19 8.38 10.36 -7.71
C GLY A 19 7.60 9.44 -6.78
N ARG A 20 7.20 9.98 -5.62
CA ARG A 20 6.52 9.21 -4.56
C ARG A 20 5.16 8.69 -5.03
N ARG A 21 4.38 9.56 -5.64
CA ARG A 21 3.03 9.21 -6.15
C ARG A 21 3.08 8.08 -7.18
N ARG A 22 3.93 8.21 -8.20
CA ARG A 22 4.02 7.19 -9.26
C ARG A 22 4.43 5.85 -8.70
N ALA A 23 5.42 5.82 -7.81
CA ALA A 23 5.86 4.57 -7.18
C ALA A 23 4.76 3.89 -6.38
N MET A 24 3.99 4.64 -5.57
CA MET A 24 2.85 4.10 -4.81
C MET A 24 1.74 3.59 -5.73
N ILE A 25 1.37 4.34 -6.77
CA ILE A 25 0.32 3.94 -7.71
C ILE A 25 0.72 2.65 -8.45
N VAL A 26 1.93 2.59 -8.97
CA VAL A 26 2.42 1.40 -9.69
C VAL A 26 2.48 0.20 -8.75
N ALA A 27 3.00 0.35 -7.54
CA ALA A 27 3.05 -0.74 -6.58
C ALA A 27 1.63 -1.24 -6.22
N ALA A 28 0.69 -0.33 -5.94
CA ALA A 28 -0.68 -0.70 -5.63
C ALA A 28 -1.37 -1.42 -6.80
N LEU A 29 -1.27 -0.90 -8.02
CA LEU A 29 -1.92 -1.48 -9.18
C LEU A 29 -1.28 -2.81 -9.63
N LEU A 30 0.03 -2.99 -9.44
CA LEU A 30 0.71 -4.26 -9.71
C LEU A 30 0.29 -5.39 -8.75
N ALA A 31 -0.29 -5.08 -7.60
CA ALA A 31 -0.87 -6.11 -6.73
C ALA A 31 -2.06 -6.82 -7.40
N ILE A 32 -2.84 -6.12 -8.23
CA ILE A 32 -4.07 -6.65 -8.83
C ILE A 32 -3.81 -7.88 -9.72
N PRO A 33 -2.90 -7.85 -10.74
CA PRO A 33 -2.63 -9.01 -11.58
C PRO A 33 -1.97 -10.18 -10.84
N VAL A 34 -1.43 -9.95 -9.64
CA VAL A 34 -0.86 -11.02 -8.81
C VAL A 34 -1.94 -11.79 -8.05
N ILE A 35 -3.12 -11.20 -7.82
CA ILE A 35 -4.23 -11.84 -7.08
C ILE A 35 -4.58 -13.22 -7.64
N PRO A 36 -4.80 -13.43 -8.96
CA PRO A 36 -5.13 -14.75 -9.48
C PRO A 36 -4.05 -15.80 -9.22
N LEU A 37 -2.78 -15.43 -9.26
CA LEU A 37 -1.68 -16.33 -8.96
C LEU A 37 -1.70 -16.79 -7.50
N TRP A 38 -2.00 -15.89 -6.58
CA TRP A 38 -2.14 -16.19 -5.15
C TRP A 38 -3.42 -16.97 -4.84
N MET A 39 -4.53 -16.64 -5.53
CA MET A 39 -5.84 -17.24 -5.29
C MET A 39 -5.98 -18.66 -5.88
N HIS A 40 -5.41 -18.89 -7.07
CA HIS A 40 -5.58 -20.12 -7.84
C HIS A 40 -4.28 -20.91 -8.03
N GLY A 41 -3.24 -20.62 -7.28
CA GLY A 41 -1.98 -21.35 -7.36
C GLY A 41 -2.17 -22.82 -7.05
N GLY A 42 -2.12 -23.68 -8.08
CA GLY A 42 -2.33 -25.12 -7.97
C GLY A 42 -1.16 -25.90 -7.34
N SER A 43 -0.07 -25.20 -6.97
CA SER A 43 1.07 -25.80 -6.31
C SER A 43 1.59 -24.89 -5.18
N LEU A 44 2.28 -25.50 -4.21
CA LEU A 44 2.88 -24.76 -3.08
C LEU A 44 3.83 -23.66 -3.54
N TRP A 45 4.57 -23.90 -4.62
CA TRP A 45 5.49 -22.94 -5.21
C TRP A 45 4.77 -21.72 -5.80
N LEU A 46 3.68 -21.93 -6.52
CA LEU A 46 2.88 -20.84 -7.10
C LEU A 46 2.18 -20.01 -6.01
N LEU A 47 1.65 -20.68 -4.99
CA LEU A 47 1.10 -20.00 -3.82
C LEU A 47 2.16 -19.18 -3.08
N GLY A 48 3.34 -19.75 -2.87
CA GLY A 48 4.47 -19.07 -2.25
C GLY A 48 4.95 -17.86 -3.07
N LEU A 49 5.04 -18.00 -4.38
CA LEU A 49 5.39 -16.90 -5.29
C LEU A 49 4.32 -15.81 -5.29
N GLY A 50 3.06 -16.18 -5.36
CA GLY A 50 1.94 -15.24 -5.28
C GLY A 50 1.94 -14.46 -3.97
N ALA A 51 2.13 -15.14 -2.83
CA ALA A 51 2.25 -14.52 -1.52
C ALA A 51 3.46 -13.57 -1.44
N PHE A 52 4.62 -13.98 -1.97
CA PHE A 52 5.81 -13.13 -2.04
C PHE A 52 5.56 -11.86 -2.85
N LEU A 53 4.99 -12.00 -4.06
CA LEU A 53 4.73 -10.88 -4.94
C LEU A 53 3.67 -9.92 -4.38
N ILE A 54 2.57 -10.42 -3.82
CA ILE A 54 1.55 -9.57 -3.16
C ILE A 54 2.19 -8.79 -2.02
N GLN A 55 2.96 -9.45 -1.17
CA GLN A 55 3.68 -8.76 -0.09
C GLN A 55 4.65 -7.72 -0.60
N ALA A 56 5.38 -8.01 -1.69
CA ALA A 56 6.30 -7.05 -2.29
C ALA A 56 5.56 -5.80 -2.83
N MET A 57 4.42 -5.98 -3.48
CA MET A 57 3.63 -4.87 -4.03
C MET A 57 2.97 -4.05 -2.92
N VAL A 58 2.28 -4.69 -1.99
CA VAL A 58 1.58 -4.02 -0.88
C VAL A 58 2.56 -3.28 0.02
N GLN A 59 3.63 -3.93 0.45
CA GLN A 59 4.64 -3.30 1.31
C GLN A 59 5.54 -2.35 0.54
N GLY A 60 5.64 -2.51 -0.77
CA GLY A 60 6.29 -1.54 -1.65
C GLY A 60 5.57 -0.20 -1.65
N ALA A 61 4.25 -0.20 -1.83
CA ALA A 61 3.43 1.00 -1.69
C ALA A 61 3.54 1.58 -0.27
N TRP A 62 3.39 0.72 0.75
CA TRP A 62 3.45 1.10 2.16
C TRP A 62 4.80 1.69 2.57
N GLY A 63 5.92 1.21 2.05
CA GLY A 63 7.26 1.71 2.35
C GLY A 63 7.49 3.15 1.88
N VAL A 64 6.76 3.61 0.87
CA VAL A 64 6.84 4.99 0.34
C VAL A 64 5.95 5.96 1.11
N VAL A 65 4.82 5.50 1.68
CA VAL A 65 3.82 6.33 2.37
C VAL A 65 4.41 7.19 3.49
N PRO A 66 5.22 6.67 4.43
CA PRO A 66 5.77 7.49 5.52
C PRO A 66 6.64 8.65 5.01
N THR A 67 7.48 8.38 4.01
CA THR A 67 8.33 9.41 3.39
C THR A 67 7.47 10.47 2.70
N HIS A 68 6.48 10.07 1.93
CA HIS A 68 5.55 10.97 1.26
C HIS A 68 4.78 11.85 2.25
N LEU A 69 4.27 11.30 3.34
CA LEU A 69 3.59 12.04 4.39
C LEU A 69 4.51 13.05 5.09
N ASN A 70 5.77 12.66 5.35
CA ASN A 70 6.75 13.56 5.94
C ASN A 70 7.09 14.73 5.00
N GLU A 71 7.25 14.46 3.70
CA GLU A 71 7.54 15.48 2.69
C GLU A 71 6.36 16.43 2.47
N LEU A 72 5.11 15.97 2.61
CA LEU A 72 3.90 16.80 2.54
C LEU A 72 3.62 17.58 3.82
N SER A 73 4.17 17.16 4.96
CA SER A 73 3.88 17.79 6.25
C SER A 73 4.55 19.15 6.39
N PRO A 74 3.83 20.21 6.81
CA PRO A 74 4.43 21.49 7.20
C PRO A 74 5.45 21.29 8.32
N ASP A 75 6.51 22.08 8.33
CA ASP A 75 7.61 21.96 9.30
C ASP A 75 7.12 21.99 10.76
N ALA A 76 6.13 22.84 11.06
CA ALA A 76 5.56 23.00 12.39
C ALA A 76 4.90 21.72 12.96
N VAL A 77 4.41 20.82 12.11
CA VAL A 77 3.68 19.62 12.53
C VAL A 77 4.26 18.32 11.97
N ARG A 78 5.40 18.38 11.30
CA ARG A 78 6.05 17.24 10.65
C ARG A 78 6.35 16.08 11.62
N GLY A 79 6.64 16.40 12.87
CA GLY A 79 6.90 15.38 13.90
C GLY A 79 5.65 14.62 14.35
N THR A 80 4.45 15.17 14.16
CA THR A 80 3.20 14.59 14.68
C THR A 80 2.22 14.18 13.60
N LEU A 81 2.12 14.91 12.49
CA LEU A 81 1.12 14.69 11.45
C LEU A 81 1.21 13.30 10.80
N PRO A 82 2.38 12.76 10.44
CA PRO A 82 2.48 11.41 9.89
C PRO A 82 2.01 10.33 10.86
N GLY A 83 2.36 10.46 12.16
CA GLY A 83 1.91 9.56 13.22
C GLY A 83 0.39 9.63 13.42
N PHE A 84 -0.19 10.81 13.41
CA PHE A 84 -1.64 10.99 13.48
C PHE A 84 -2.36 10.37 12.27
N ALA A 85 -1.89 10.63 11.05
CA ALA A 85 -2.43 10.05 9.83
C ALA A 85 -2.37 8.51 9.86
N TYR A 86 -1.26 7.94 10.35
CA TYR A 86 -1.11 6.51 10.52
C TYR A 86 -2.13 5.92 11.51
N GLN A 87 -2.31 6.54 12.67
CA GLN A 87 -3.28 6.08 13.66
C GLN A 87 -4.72 6.23 13.20
N LEU A 88 -5.04 7.28 12.47
CA LEU A 88 -6.34 7.45 11.84
C LEU A 88 -6.61 6.34 10.81
N GLY A 89 -5.61 6.02 9.97
CA GLY A 89 -5.68 4.89 9.03
C GLY A 89 -5.93 3.55 9.73
N ASN A 90 -5.22 3.27 10.82
CA ASN A 90 -5.43 2.06 11.63
C ASN A 90 -6.85 1.99 12.21
N ARG A 91 -7.39 3.12 12.68
CA ARG A 91 -8.78 3.20 13.17
C ARG A 91 -9.80 2.89 12.08
N LEU A 92 -9.62 3.46 10.89
CA LEU A 92 -10.48 3.19 9.74
C LEU A 92 -10.38 1.74 9.28
N ALA A 93 -9.19 1.15 9.37
CA ALA A 93 -8.93 -0.25 8.99
C ALA A 93 -9.38 -1.27 10.04
N ALA A 94 -9.73 -0.86 11.26
CA ALA A 94 -10.05 -1.77 12.37
C ALA A 94 -11.21 -2.74 12.05
N GLY A 95 -12.18 -2.32 11.23
CA GLY A 95 -13.32 -3.14 10.79
C GLY A 95 -13.03 -4.08 9.61
N THR A 96 -11.84 -4.04 9.04
CA THR A 96 -11.53 -4.78 7.79
C THR A 96 -11.72 -6.28 7.93
N ALA A 97 -11.24 -6.90 9.00
CA ALA A 97 -11.38 -8.34 9.22
C ALA A 97 -12.83 -8.77 9.35
N THR A 98 -13.65 -8.00 10.06
CA THR A 98 -15.09 -8.23 10.20
C THR A 98 -15.81 -8.10 8.86
N ALA A 99 -15.47 -7.06 8.07
CA ALA A 99 -16.05 -6.86 6.76
C ALA A 99 -15.69 -7.97 5.78
N GLN A 100 -14.43 -8.44 5.78
CA GLN A 100 -13.99 -9.57 4.95
C GLN A 100 -14.68 -10.88 5.36
N THR A 101 -14.82 -11.16 6.65
CA THR A 101 -15.52 -12.32 7.17
C THR A 101 -17.01 -12.30 6.76
N TRP A 102 -17.68 -11.18 6.93
CA TRP A 102 -19.06 -11.00 6.51
C TRP A 102 -19.22 -11.22 5.00
N LEU A 103 -18.32 -10.67 4.20
CA LEU A 103 -18.32 -10.79 2.75
C LEU A 103 -18.11 -12.24 2.31
N ALA A 104 -17.15 -12.95 2.94
CA ALA A 104 -16.89 -14.36 2.69
C ALA A 104 -18.13 -15.22 2.99
N HIS A 105 -18.78 -15.01 4.13
CA HIS A 105 -20.00 -15.74 4.49
C HIS A 105 -21.14 -15.51 3.48
N ARG A 106 -21.28 -14.30 2.95
CA ARG A 106 -22.25 -13.99 1.89
C ARG A 106 -21.96 -14.71 0.57
N HIS A 107 -20.72 -15.15 0.34
CA HIS A 107 -20.26 -15.86 -0.85
C HIS A 107 -19.90 -17.32 -0.54
N GLY A 108 -20.72 -18.01 0.25
CA GLY A 108 -20.55 -19.44 0.51
C GLY A 108 -19.32 -19.83 1.32
N GLY A 109 -18.72 -18.88 2.07
CA GLY A 109 -17.53 -19.13 2.87
C GLY A 109 -16.21 -18.95 2.12
N ASP A 110 -16.23 -18.36 0.92
CA ASP A 110 -15.02 -18.15 0.11
C ASP A 110 -14.22 -16.94 0.61
N PHE A 111 -13.29 -17.19 1.52
CA PHE A 111 -12.36 -16.19 2.05
C PHE A 111 -11.34 -15.72 1.01
N ALA A 112 -10.91 -16.59 0.10
CA ALA A 112 -9.95 -16.22 -0.93
C ALA A 112 -10.54 -15.17 -1.87
N TRP A 113 -11.79 -15.35 -2.28
CA TRP A 113 -12.54 -14.36 -3.06
C TRP A 113 -12.72 -13.04 -2.30
N ALA A 114 -13.17 -13.10 -1.04
CA ALA A 114 -13.41 -11.90 -0.24
C ALA A 114 -12.14 -11.08 -0.02
N MET A 115 -11.03 -11.74 0.31
CA MET A 115 -9.72 -11.08 0.49
C MET A 115 -9.20 -10.49 -0.83
N SER A 116 -9.36 -11.20 -1.94
CA SER A 116 -8.95 -10.75 -3.28
C SER A 116 -9.70 -9.50 -3.71
N LEU A 117 -11.01 -9.48 -3.52
CA LEU A 117 -11.84 -8.30 -3.79
C LEU A 117 -11.40 -7.12 -2.92
N TRP A 118 -11.13 -7.36 -1.63
CA TRP A 118 -10.68 -6.33 -0.70
C TRP A 118 -9.35 -5.72 -1.12
N ILE A 119 -8.37 -6.56 -1.49
CA ILE A 119 -7.06 -6.10 -1.99
C ILE A 119 -7.25 -5.23 -3.25
N ALA A 120 -8.07 -5.69 -4.21
CA ALA A 120 -8.31 -4.96 -5.45
C ALA A 120 -8.96 -3.60 -5.19
N VAL A 121 -10.00 -3.54 -4.33
CA VAL A 121 -10.68 -2.28 -3.96
C VAL A 121 -9.71 -1.32 -3.27
N VAL A 122 -8.96 -1.80 -2.28
CA VAL A 122 -7.99 -0.97 -1.56
C VAL A 122 -6.89 -0.46 -2.51
N ALA A 123 -6.38 -1.30 -3.42
CA ALA A 123 -5.37 -0.91 -4.39
C ALA A 123 -5.86 0.21 -5.32
N VAL A 124 -7.08 0.08 -5.84
CA VAL A 124 -7.70 1.10 -6.71
C VAL A 124 -7.96 2.40 -5.94
N VAL A 125 -8.55 2.30 -4.73
CA VAL A 125 -8.81 3.48 -3.89
C VAL A 125 -7.52 4.20 -3.54
N LEU A 126 -6.47 3.47 -3.14
CA LEU A 126 -5.16 4.04 -2.85
C LEU A 126 -4.58 4.73 -4.09
N ALA A 127 -4.61 4.07 -5.25
CA ALA A 127 -4.11 4.64 -6.48
C ALA A 127 -4.83 5.94 -6.86
N LEU A 128 -6.17 5.98 -6.72
CA LEU A 128 -6.99 7.18 -6.98
C LEU A 128 -6.69 8.30 -6.00
N LEU A 129 -6.63 8.02 -4.69
CA LEU A 129 -6.33 9.02 -3.67
C LEU A 129 -4.94 9.62 -3.87
N VAL A 130 -3.95 8.79 -4.14
CA VAL A 130 -2.58 9.24 -4.41
C VAL A 130 -2.51 10.00 -5.74
N TRP A 131 -3.27 9.60 -6.75
CA TRP A 131 -3.34 10.30 -8.04
C TRP A 131 -3.96 11.69 -7.92
N LEU A 132 -4.93 11.88 -7.05
CA LEU A 132 -5.56 13.18 -6.77
C LEU A 132 -4.71 14.08 -5.87
N GLY A 133 -3.80 13.48 -5.07
CA GLY A 133 -2.94 14.20 -4.13
C GLY A 133 -1.77 14.93 -4.80
N PRO A 134 -1.08 15.83 -4.09
CA PRO A 134 0.12 16.52 -4.60
C PRO A 134 1.34 15.59 -4.63
N GLU A 135 2.30 15.87 -5.54
CA GLU A 135 3.61 15.23 -5.52
C GLU A 135 4.54 15.94 -4.53
N ALA A 136 5.25 15.17 -3.69
CA ALA A 136 6.10 15.71 -2.64
C ALA A 136 7.61 15.52 -2.90
N ARG A 137 7.99 14.95 -4.04
CA ARG A 137 9.39 14.66 -4.35
C ARG A 137 10.26 15.92 -4.31
N GLY A 138 11.36 15.84 -3.54
CA GLY A 138 12.39 16.89 -3.54
C GLY A 138 12.07 18.12 -2.67
N VAL A 139 11.10 18.01 -1.78
CA VAL A 139 10.86 19.04 -0.76
C VAL A 139 12.01 19.02 0.23
N GLY A 140 12.93 19.99 0.13
CA GLY A 140 14.06 20.13 1.05
C GLY A 140 13.58 20.49 2.46
N PHE A 141 14.03 19.73 3.45
CA PHE A 141 13.79 20.04 4.85
C PHE A 141 14.53 21.34 5.23
N GLY A 142 13.82 22.32 5.77
CA GLY A 142 14.45 23.51 6.37
C GLY A 142 14.72 24.71 5.43
N ARG A 143 14.17 24.81 4.24
CA ARG A 143 14.24 26.00 3.38
C ARG A 143 12.92 26.76 3.26
N ARG A 144 12.40 27.27 4.36
CA ARG A 144 11.47 28.40 4.38
C ARG A 144 11.68 29.20 5.67
N ALA A 145 12.84 29.84 5.76
CA ALA A 145 13.07 30.96 6.69
C ALA A 145 13.74 32.04 5.86
N SER A 146 12.98 32.78 5.09
CA SER A 146 13.29 34.12 4.63
C SER A 146 12.01 34.74 4.07
#